data_07f84c2c7de235a7c97830b290722495
#
_entry.id   07f84c2c7de235a7c97830b290722495
#
_cell.length_a   1.000
_cell.length_b   1.000
_cell.length_c   1.000
_cell.angle_alpha   90.00
_cell.angle_beta   90.00
_cell.angle_gamma   90.00
#
_symmetry.space_group_name_H-M   'P 1'
#
loop_
_entity.id
_entity.type
_entity.pdbx_description
1 polymer ?
#
loop_
_entity_poly.entity_id
_entity_poly.type
_entity_poly.pdbx_seq_one_letter_code
_entity_poly.pdbx_strand_id
1 'polypeptide(L)'
;MSEGLTGVVLAHTEVAEAFVAAVEAIAGSDHGLVAVSNEGCDRAALTARLDAAVAARPAVVFADLPGGSCAFSAAAYARTHPHVRVVTGVNLAMLLDFVFHRDLDPAAAAARAAETGRGSVTVVGGAAA
;
A
#
# COMPACT_ATOMS: atom_id res chain seq x y z
N MET A 1 -11.31 17.80 -0.82
CA MET A 1 -10.96 16.85 0.22
C MET A 1 -11.23 15.44 -0.25
N SER A 2 -10.26 14.57 -0.07
CA SER A 2 -10.41 13.19 -0.50
C SER A 2 -11.29 12.41 0.47
N GLU A 3 -12.29 11.72 -0.04
CA GLU A 3 -13.12 10.80 0.72
C GLU A 3 -12.79 9.38 0.36
N GLY A 4 -13.10 8.46 1.24
CA GLY A 4 -12.82 7.06 1.04
C GLY A 4 -11.60 6.59 1.81
N LEU A 5 -11.17 5.37 1.52
CA LEU A 5 -10.07 4.74 2.22
C LEU A 5 -8.75 5.47 2.04
N THR A 6 -7.95 5.49 3.09
CA THR A 6 -6.55 5.87 3.01
C THR A 6 -5.73 4.65 2.61
N GLY A 7 -4.81 4.83 1.68
CA GLY A 7 -3.81 3.83 1.36
C GLY A 7 -2.45 4.30 1.87
N VAL A 8 -1.76 3.46 2.62
CA VAL A 8 -0.43 3.77 3.11
C VAL A 8 0.56 2.88 2.38
N VAL A 9 1.49 3.48 1.65
CA VAL A 9 2.55 2.74 0.99
C VAL A 9 3.76 2.75 1.92
N LEU A 10 4.08 1.59 2.47
CA LEU A 10 5.15 1.41 3.45
C LEU A 10 6.28 0.63 2.80
N ALA A 11 7.40 1.27 2.58
CA ALA A 11 8.47 0.67 1.78
C ALA A 11 9.85 1.15 2.21
N HIS A 12 10.85 0.47 1.67
CA HIS A 12 12.26 0.77 1.95
C HIS A 12 12.71 2.01 1.20
N THR A 13 13.52 2.81 1.85
CA THR A 13 14.19 3.99 1.29
C THR A 13 13.22 4.94 0.55
N GLU A 14 13.39 5.16 -0.74
CA GLU A 14 12.60 6.10 -1.53
C GLU A 14 11.45 5.42 -2.30
N VAL A 15 11.28 4.11 -2.12
CA VAL A 15 10.34 3.35 -2.94
C VAL A 15 8.89 3.81 -2.73
N ALA A 16 8.49 4.09 -1.49
CA ALA A 16 7.13 4.52 -1.21
C ALA A 16 6.81 5.84 -1.90
N GLU A 17 7.70 6.80 -1.80
CA GLU A 17 7.51 8.11 -2.42
C GLU A 17 7.46 8.01 -3.94
N ALA A 18 8.31 7.16 -4.52
CA ALA A 18 8.33 6.94 -5.96
C ALA A 18 7.02 6.31 -6.46
N PHE A 19 6.47 5.35 -5.71
CA PHE A 19 5.17 4.78 -6.04
C PHE A 19 4.07 5.84 -6.03
N VAL A 20 4.02 6.65 -4.98
CA VAL A 20 2.98 7.70 -4.88
C VAL A 20 3.13 8.72 -6.01
N ALA A 21 4.36 9.11 -6.34
CA ALA A 21 4.60 10.03 -7.44
C ALA A 21 4.14 9.44 -8.78
N ALA A 22 4.38 8.16 -9.01
CA ALA A 22 3.95 7.50 -10.24
C ALA A 22 2.42 7.42 -10.32
N VAL A 23 1.76 7.08 -9.22
CA VAL A 23 0.29 7.07 -9.18
C VAL A 23 -0.28 8.46 -9.46
N GLU A 24 0.31 9.49 -8.86
CA GLU A 24 -0.13 10.86 -9.06
C GLU A 24 -0.01 11.28 -10.51
N ALA A 25 1.08 10.89 -11.17
CA ALA A 25 1.28 11.21 -12.59
C ALA A 25 0.22 10.56 -13.48
N ILE A 26 -0.28 9.39 -13.10
CA ILE A 26 -1.25 8.63 -13.91
C ILE A 26 -2.70 8.98 -13.54
N ALA A 27 -2.99 9.06 -12.26
CA ALA A 27 -4.36 9.13 -11.75
C ALA A 27 -4.74 10.48 -11.15
N GLY A 28 -3.79 11.40 -11.06
CA GLY A 28 -4.04 12.72 -10.48
C GLY A 28 -3.79 12.76 -8.97
N SER A 29 -4.00 13.91 -8.36
CA SER A 29 -3.62 14.18 -6.98
C SER A 29 -4.61 13.64 -5.92
N ASP A 30 -5.83 13.31 -6.33
CA ASP A 30 -6.84 12.81 -5.39
C ASP A 30 -6.78 11.28 -5.30
N HIS A 31 -5.65 10.77 -4.87
CA HIS A 31 -5.40 9.33 -4.81
C HIS A 31 -5.53 8.72 -3.41
N GLY A 32 -5.48 9.54 -2.37
CA GLY A 32 -5.60 9.05 -1.00
C GLY A 32 -4.43 8.22 -0.49
N LEU A 33 -3.27 8.27 -1.16
CA LEU A 33 -2.09 7.53 -0.76
C LEU A 33 -1.16 8.39 0.09
N VAL A 34 -0.56 7.76 1.09
CA VAL A 34 0.46 8.38 1.95
C VAL A 34 1.71 7.51 1.90
N ALA A 35 2.85 8.11 1.60
CA ALA A 35 4.11 7.38 1.54
C ALA A 35 4.77 7.36 2.92
N VAL A 36 5.22 6.18 3.35
CA VAL A 36 5.97 6.01 4.59
C VAL A 36 7.23 5.22 4.29
N SER A 37 8.39 5.82 4.56
CA SER A 37 9.67 5.17 4.41
C SER A 37 10.12 4.56 5.75
N ASN A 38 10.80 3.42 5.68
CA ASN A 38 11.43 2.81 6.84
C ASN A 38 12.80 3.45 7.16
N GLU A 39 13.27 4.38 6.34
CA GLU A 39 14.63 4.91 6.45
C GLU A 39 14.85 5.58 7.79
N GLY A 40 15.95 5.20 8.46
CA GLY A 40 16.30 5.77 9.75
C GLY A 40 15.41 5.37 10.91
N CYS A 41 14.55 4.39 10.74
CA CYS A 41 13.59 3.99 11.77
C CYS A 41 13.97 2.68 12.44
N ASP A 42 13.87 2.66 13.77
CA ASP A 42 13.71 1.39 14.49
C ASP A 42 12.22 1.01 14.45
N ARG A 43 11.88 -0.10 15.10
CA ARG A 43 10.49 -0.60 15.08
C ARG A 43 9.52 0.42 15.67
N ALA A 44 9.86 1.04 16.77
CA ALA A 44 8.98 2.00 17.44
C ALA A 44 8.74 3.23 16.57
N ALA A 45 9.80 3.74 15.94
CA ALA A 45 9.69 4.89 15.05
C ALA A 45 8.85 4.57 13.81
N LEU A 46 9.02 3.38 13.24
CA LEU A 46 8.25 2.95 12.07
C LEU A 46 6.77 2.79 12.42
N THR A 47 6.46 2.20 13.57
CA THR A 47 5.09 2.07 14.05
C THR A 47 4.46 3.45 14.24
N ALA A 48 5.20 4.41 14.79
CA ALA A 48 4.70 5.77 14.98
C ALA A 48 4.42 6.46 13.65
N ARG A 49 5.28 6.29 12.65
CA ARG A 49 5.04 6.83 11.30
C ARG A 49 3.80 6.22 10.66
N LEU A 50 3.64 4.91 10.82
CA LEU A 50 2.48 4.19 10.28
C LEU A 50 1.19 4.67 10.95
N ASP A 51 1.20 4.79 12.27
CA ASP A 51 0.05 5.27 13.02
C ASP A 51 -0.37 6.69 12.60
N ALA A 52 0.61 7.57 12.42
CA ALA A 52 0.36 8.93 11.95
C ALA A 52 -0.25 8.94 10.54
N ALA A 53 0.23 8.08 9.66
CA ALA A 53 -0.28 8.00 8.29
C ALA A 53 -1.71 7.45 8.25
N VAL A 54 -2.02 6.44 9.05
CA VAL A 54 -3.37 5.87 9.15
C VAL A 54 -4.33 6.86 9.80
N ALA A 55 -3.87 7.59 10.81
CA ALA A 55 -4.63 8.65 11.47
C ALA A 55 -6.00 8.18 11.96
N ALA A 56 -6.04 6.98 12.55
CA ALA A 56 -7.25 6.37 13.12
C ALA A 56 -8.40 6.18 12.11
N ARG A 57 -8.09 6.17 10.82
CA ARG A 57 -9.08 5.98 9.76
C ARG A 57 -9.02 4.56 9.21
N PRO A 58 -10.10 4.07 8.57
CA PRO A 58 -10.02 2.84 7.81
C PRO A 58 -8.96 2.97 6.71
N ALA A 59 -8.11 1.95 6.59
CA ALA A 59 -6.96 2.04 5.69
C ALA A 59 -6.52 0.67 5.18
N VAL A 60 -5.84 0.71 4.03
CA VAL A 60 -5.08 -0.43 3.52
C VAL A 60 -3.61 -0.03 3.50
N VAL A 61 -2.77 -0.84 4.11
CA VAL A 61 -1.32 -0.63 4.12
C VAL A 61 -0.71 -1.57 3.08
N PHE A 62 0.05 -0.99 2.16
CA PHE A 62 0.73 -1.72 1.11
C PHE A 62 2.22 -1.77 1.42
N ALA A 63 2.73 -2.95 1.73
CA ALA A 63 4.15 -3.14 2.01
C ALA A 63 4.87 -3.63 0.76
N ASP A 64 6.13 -3.25 0.58
CA ASP A 64 6.88 -3.56 -0.63
C ASP A 64 7.29 -5.03 -0.74
N LEU A 65 7.54 -5.69 0.38
CA LEU A 65 7.96 -7.09 0.39
C LEU A 65 7.06 -7.91 1.30
N PRO A 66 6.96 -9.23 1.07
CA PRO A 66 6.17 -10.09 1.96
C PRO A 66 6.81 -10.34 3.32
N GLY A 67 8.10 -10.03 3.46
CA GLY A 67 8.85 -10.13 4.71
C GLY A 67 9.65 -8.88 4.98
N GLY A 68 10.43 -8.89 6.05
CA GLY A 68 11.26 -7.74 6.43
C GLY A 68 10.53 -6.77 7.36
N SER A 69 11.20 -5.65 7.66
CA SER A 69 10.75 -4.73 8.69
C SER A 69 9.40 -4.06 8.36
N CYS A 70 9.19 -3.69 7.11
CA CYS A 70 7.96 -3.03 6.70
C CYS A 70 6.76 -3.97 6.84
N ALA A 71 6.86 -5.18 6.28
CA ALA A 71 5.77 -6.15 6.36
C ALA A 71 5.50 -6.56 7.81
N PHE A 72 6.54 -6.75 8.61
CA PHE A 72 6.41 -7.13 10.00
C PHE A 72 5.70 -6.05 10.82
N SER A 73 6.12 -4.81 10.66
CA SER A 73 5.50 -3.68 11.38
C SER A 73 4.05 -3.49 10.97
N ALA A 74 3.76 -3.61 9.67
CA ALA A 74 2.39 -3.46 9.17
C ALA A 74 1.49 -4.57 9.72
N ALA A 75 1.94 -5.81 9.69
CA ALA A 75 1.17 -6.94 10.21
C ALA A 75 0.89 -6.80 11.72
N ALA A 76 1.90 -6.39 12.48
CA ALA A 76 1.75 -6.17 13.92
C ALA A 76 0.73 -5.05 14.19
N TYR A 77 0.80 -3.98 13.42
CA TYR A 77 -0.13 -2.86 13.54
C TYR A 77 -1.57 -3.29 13.27
N ALA A 78 -1.79 -4.04 12.19
CA ALA A 78 -3.12 -4.49 11.80
C ALA A 78 -3.78 -5.42 12.84
N ARG A 79 -2.98 -6.14 13.62
CA ARG A 79 -3.52 -7.02 14.66
C ARG A 79 -4.26 -6.26 15.76
N THR A 80 -3.93 -5.00 15.98
CA THR A 80 -4.55 -4.15 17.00
C THR A 80 -5.40 -3.03 16.41
N HIS A 81 -5.59 -3.02 15.09
CA HIS A 81 -6.36 -1.99 14.39
C HIS A 81 -7.33 -2.68 13.42
N PRO A 82 -8.54 -3.03 13.86
CA PRO A 82 -9.46 -3.86 13.07
C PRO A 82 -9.92 -3.23 11.76
N HIS A 83 -9.75 -1.92 11.60
CA HIS A 83 -10.12 -1.23 10.36
C HIS A 83 -8.94 -1.09 9.38
N VAL A 84 -7.86 -1.81 9.63
CA VAL A 84 -6.68 -1.79 8.79
C VAL A 84 -6.44 -3.17 8.20
N ARG A 85 -6.16 -3.21 6.90
CA ARG A 85 -5.73 -4.43 6.21
C ARG A 85 -4.37 -4.20 5.60
N VAL A 86 -3.59 -5.26 5.45
CA VAL A 86 -2.24 -5.20 4.90
C VAL A 86 -2.16 -6.05 3.65
N VAL A 87 -1.56 -5.48 2.60
CA VAL A 87 -1.24 -6.21 1.37
C VAL A 87 0.26 -6.11 1.19
N THR A 88 0.93 -7.22 0.94
CA THR A 88 2.38 -7.24 0.71
C THR A 88 2.69 -7.46 -0.77
N GLY A 89 3.92 -7.12 -1.16
CA GLY A 89 4.33 -7.26 -2.55
C GLY A 89 3.72 -6.19 -3.46
N VAL A 90 3.63 -4.97 -2.96
CA VAL A 90 2.99 -3.87 -3.69
C VAL A 90 3.61 -3.66 -5.06
N ASN A 91 2.76 -3.44 -6.04
CA ASN A 91 3.18 -3.00 -7.37
C ASN A 91 2.25 -1.89 -7.86
N LEU A 92 2.63 -1.27 -8.95
CA LEU A 92 1.91 -0.08 -9.43
C LEU A 92 0.47 -0.40 -9.86
N ALA A 93 0.24 -1.53 -10.50
CA ALA A 93 -1.11 -1.94 -10.92
C ALA A 93 -2.04 -2.11 -9.71
N MET A 94 -1.51 -2.66 -8.62
CA MET A 94 -2.25 -2.81 -7.37
C MET A 94 -2.69 -1.46 -6.80
N LEU A 95 -1.79 -0.50 -6.79
CA LEU A 95 -2.09 0.84 -6.27
C LEU A 95 -3.10 1.57 -7.14
N LEU A 96 -2.98 1.44 -8.45
CA LEU A 96 -3.95 2.06 -9.36
C LEU A 96 -5.35 1.47 -9.18
N ASP A 97 -5.44 0.15 -9.00
CA ASP A 97 -6.72 -0.48 -8.69
C ASP A 97 -7.31 0.09 -7.40
N PHE A 98 -6.50 0.18 -6.35
CA PHE A 98 -6.94 0.70 -5.07
C PHE A 98 -7.50 2.12 -5.18
N VAL A 99 -6.80 2.99 -5.90
CA VAL A 99 -7.17 4.39 -6.02
C VAL A 99 -8.56 4.57 -6.61
N PHE A 100 -8.97 3.69 -7.52
CA PHE A 100 -10.28 3.77 -8.15
C PHE A 100 -11.38 3.00 -7.40
N HIS A 101 -11.06 2.40 -6.24
CA HIS A 101 -12.00 1.60 -5.45
C HIS A 101 -11.96 1.94 -3.96
N ARG A 102 -11.71 3.20 -3.65
CA ARG A 102 -11.59 3.67 -2.25
C ARG A 102 -12.92 3.77 -1.53
N ASP A 103 -14.02 3.52 -2.20
CA ASP A 103 -15.37 3.47 -1.61
C ASP A 103 -15.69 2.11 -0.98
N LEU A 104 -14.85 1.11 -1.19
CA LEU A 104 -15.01 -0.21 -0.58
C LEU A 104 -14.52 -0.19 0.86
N ASP A 105 -14.92 -1.20 1.66
CA ASP A 105 -14.33 -1.37 2.99
C ASP A 105 -12.88 -1.88 2.87
N PRO A 106 -12.07 -1.80 3.93
CA PRO A 106 -10.67 -2.21 3.85
C PRO A 106 -10.45 -3.64 3.39
N ALA A 107 -11.27 -4.58 3.86
CA ALA A 107 -11.11 -5.98 3.49
C ALA A 107 -11.37 -6.20 2.00
N ALA A 108 -12.45 -5.61 1.48
CA ALA A 108 -12.80 -5.73 0.06
C ALA A 108 -11.77 -5.03 -0.82
N ALA A 109 -11.36 -3.81 -0.44
CA ALA A 109 -10.37 -3.06 -1.19
C ALA A 109 -9.02 -3.78 -1.24
N ALA A 110 -8.59 -4.34 -0.11
CA ALA A 110 -7.32 -5.07 -0.03
C ALA A 110 -7.35 -6.33 -0.90
N ALA A 111 -8.43 -7.11 -0.82
CA ALA A 111 -8.57 -8.33 -1.61
C ALA A 111 -8.56 -8.03 -3.11
N ARG A 112 -9.29 -6.99 -3.52
CA ARG A 112 -9.33 -6.59 -4.91
C ARG A 112 -7.98 -6.10 -5.41
N ALA A 113 -7.31 -5.27 -4.65
CA ALA A 113 -5.99 -4.75 -5.02
C ALA A 113 -4.98 -5.89 -5.15
N ALA A 114 -4.98 -6.84 -4.20
CA ALA A 114 -4.09 -7.98 -4.25
C ALA A 114 -4.32 -8.83 -5.51
N GLU A 115 -5.58 -9.06 -5.88
CA GLU A 115 -5.91 -9.82 -7.07
C GLU A 115 -5.42 -9.12 -8.34
N THR A 116 -5.67 -7.81 -8.46
CA THR A 116 -5.20 -7.03 -9.60
C THR A 116 -3.67 -7.03 -9.69
N GLY A 117 -3.00 -6.83 -8.55
CA GLY A 117 -1.55 -6.82 -8.51
C GLY A 117 -0.96 -8.17 -8.93
N ARG A 118 -1.53 -9.26 -8.43
CA ARG A 118 -1.10 -10.61 -8.78
C ARG A 118 -1.30 -10.88 -10.27
N GLY A 119 -2.43 -10.48 -10.81
CA GLY A 119 -2.77 -10.67 -12.21
C GLY A 119 -1.94 -9.83 -13.18
N SER A 120 -1.25 -8.79 -12.68
CA SER A 120 -0.43 -7.93 -13.53
C SER A 120 0.96 -8.51 -13.81
N VAL A 121 1.35 -9.55 -13.09
CA VAL A 121 2.66 -10.17 -13.28
C VAL A 121 2.56 -11.16 -14.42
N THR A 122 3.24 -10.84 -15.53
CA THR A 122 3.22 -11.67 -16.73
C THR A 122 4.60 -11.78 -17.31
N VAL A 123 4.85 -12.85 -18.06
CA VAL A 123 6.08 -13.03 -18.83
C VAL A 123 5.70 -12.87 -20.30
N VAL A 124 6.40 -11.98 -20.99
CA VAL A 124 6.13 -11.68 -22.39
C VAL A 124 7.36 -11.98 -23.22
N GLY A 125 7.14 -12.46 -24.45
CA GLY A 125 8.22 -12.73 -25.38
C GLY A 125 8.48 -14.21 -25.54
N GLY A 126 9.47 -14.49 -26.37
CA GLY A 126 9.75 -15.88 -26.77
C GLY A 126 8.81 -16.37 -27.86
N ALA A 127 9.17 -17.49 -28.44
CA ALA A 127 8.34 -18.09 -29.49
C ALA A 127 7.12 -18.73 -28.86
N ALA A 128 6.01 -18.64 -29.53
CA ALA A 128 4.84 -19.39 -29.13
C ALA A 128 5.14 -20.88 -29.25
N ALA A 129 4.91 -21.59 -28.17
CA ALA A 129 5.15 -23.02 -28.16
C ALA A 129 4.13 -23.76 -29.02
#